data_5f3062973b36e7b2b9af9a165cc69d1d
#
_entry.id   5f3062973b36e7b2b9af9a165cc69d1d
#
_cell.length_a   1.000
_cell.length_b   1.000
_cell.length_c   1.000
_cell.angle_alpha   90.00
_cell.angle_beta   90.00
_cell.angle_gamma   90.00
#
_symmetry.space_group_name_H-M   'P 1'
#
loop_
_entity.id
_entity.type
_entity.pdbx_description
1 polymer ?
#
loop_
_entity_poly.entity_id
_entity_poly.type
_entity_poly.pdbx_seq_one_letter_code
_entity_poly.pdbx_strand_id
1 'polypeptide(L)'
;MPKDVILTPEGLKKLKEELELLSTEKRREVAERIKEAREFGDISENSEYDDAKNEQAMLESRIAQLGEKLRMATVIETKDLSTDVVQIGSVVHVKDEKTGKSVKYTIVGSAEAKPAENKLSNESPVGRALLGHRRNETVSVQVPRGPARKLKITKIDVGLR
;
A
#
# COMPACT_ATOMS: atom_id res chain seq x y z
N MET A 1 12.71 -9.88 -11.52
CA MET A 1 11.49 -9.56 -12.27
C MET A 1 10.59 -8.65 -11.45
N PRO A 2 10.05 -7.63 -12.06
CA PRO A 2 9.08 -6.80 -11.37
C PRO A 2 7.84 -7.63 -11.05
N LYS A 3 7.35 -7.48 -9.82
CA LYS A 3 6.12 -8.14 -9.39
C LYS A 3 4.92 -7.33 -9.85
N ASP A 4 3.87 -8.01 -10.28
CA ASP A 4 2.61 -7.33 -10.57
C ASP A 4 2.10 -6.64 -9.31
N VAL A 5 1.62 -5.42 -9.48
CA VAL A 5 1.01 -4.65 -8.39
C VAL A 5 -0.50 -4.87 -8.46
N ILE A 6 -1.05 -5.42 -7.38
CA ILE A 6 -2.48 -5.68 -7.30
C ILE A 6 -3.14 -4.56 -6.51
N LEU A 7 -4.13 -3.89 -7.13
CA LEU A 7 -4.80 -2.74 -6.54
C LEU A 7 -6.31 -2.93 -6.51
N THR A 8 -6.93 -2.31 -5.51
CA THR A 8 -8.37 -2.10 -5.50
C THR A 8 -8.70 -0.88 -6.38
N PRO A 9 -9.95 -0.69 -6.82
CA PRO A 9 -10.32 0.52 -7.55
C PRO A 9 -10.02 1.80 -6.77
N GLU A 10 -10.23 1.79 -5.45
CA GLU A 10 -9.90 2.93 -4.59
C GLU A 10 -8.39 3.19 -4.56
N GLY A 11 -7.59 2.15 -4.42
CA GLY A 11 -6.13 2.27 -4.41
C GLY A 11 -5.60 2.79 -5.73
N LEU A 12 -6.16 2.35 -6.85
CA LEU A 12 -5.81 2.84 -8.18
C LEU A 12 -6.10 4.33 -8.29
N LYS A 13 -7.28 4.76 -7.83
CA LYS A 13 -7.67 6.17 -7.84
C LYS A 13 -6.70 7.03 -7.04
N LYS A 14 -6.38 6.60 -5.82
CA LYS A 14 -5.43 7.31 -4.94
C LYS A 14 -4.05 7.43 -5.58
N LEU A 15 -3.58 6.36 -6.20
CA LEU A 15 -2.28 6.35 -6.84
C LEU A 15 -2.23 7.32 -8.03
N LYS A 16 -3.28 7.35 -8.84
CA LYS A 16 -3.40 8.28 -9.96
C LYS A 16 -3.46 9.73 -9.50
N GLU A 17 -4.23 10.00 -8.44
CA GLU A 17 -4.34 11.34 -7.86
C GLU A 17 -3.00 11.83 -7.30
N GLU A 18 -2.27 10.95 -6.60
CA GLU A 18 -0.94 11.30 -6.10
C GLU A 18 0.02 11.61 -7.23
N LEU A 19 0.03 10.76 -8.26
CA LEU A 19 0.91 10.96 -9.43
C LEU A 19 0.60 12.28 -10.13
N GLU A 20 -0.69 12.61 -10.32
CA GLU A 20 -1.09 13.86 -10.92
C GLU A 20 -0.64 15.06 -10.10
N LEU A 21 -0.85 15.02 -8.79
CA LEU A 21 -0.44 16.09 -7.87
C LEU A 21 1.07 16.32 -7.94
N LEU A 22 1.86 15.25 -7.86
CA LEU A 22 3.32 15.35 -7.90
C LEU A 22 3.82 15.82 -9.26
N SER A 23 3.19 15.38 -10.35
CA SER A 23 3.61 15.73 -11.72
C SER A 23 3.27 17.16 -12.11
N THR A 24 2.28 17.77 -11.47
CA THR A 24 1.81 19.11 -11.80
C THR A 24 2.18 20.12 -10.72
N GLU A 25 1.42 20.14 -9.62
CA GLU A 25 1.60 21.16 -8.58
C GLU A 25 2.95 21.07 -7.88
N LYS A 26 3.35 19.88 -7.49
CA LYS A 26 4.61 19.72 -6.76
C LYS A 26 5.82 20.03 -7.62
N ARG A 27 5.80 19.61 -8.87
CA ARG A 27 6.87 19.98 -9.82
C ARG A 27 7.00 21.50 -9.96
N ARG A 28 5.86 22.19 -10.07
CA ARG A 28 5.85 23.63 -10.18
C ARG A 28 6.43 24.32 -8.94
N GLU A 29 6.03 23.86 -7.75
CA GLU A 29 6.54 24.38 -6.49
C GLU A 29 8.06 24.23 -6.39
N VAL A 30 8.57 23.05 -6.74
CA VAL A 30 10.00 22.77 -6.69
C VAL A 30 10.76 23.60 -7.73
N ALA A 31 10.21 23.76 -8.94
CA ALA A 31 10.81 24.60 -9.98
C ALA A 31 10.90 26.05 -9.53
N GLU A 32 9.86 26.57 -8.86
CA GLU A 32 9.86 27.93 -8.30
C GLU A 32 10.95 28.06 -7.22
N ARG A 33 11.06 27.07 -6.36
CA ARG A 33 12.09 27.05 -5.31
C ARG A 33 13.50 27.08 -5.89
N ILE A 34 13.73 26.33 -6.96
CA ILE A 34 15.03 26.32 -7.65
C ILE A 34 15.31 27.70 -8.25
N LYS A 35 14.31 28.30 -8.90
CA LYS A 35 14.43 29.61 -9.49
C LYS A 35 14.79 30.68 -8.44
N GLU A 36 14.07 30.69 -7.32
CA GLU A 36 14.33 31.62 -6.23
C GLU A 36 15.73 31.41 -5.65
N ALA A 37 16.17 30.17 -5.49
CA ALA A 37 17.51 29.88 -4.98
C ALA A 37 18.61 30.42 -5.90
N ARG A 38 18.39 30.35 -7.21
CA ARG A 38 19.34 30.90 -8.19
C ARG A 38 19.49 32.45 -8.05
N GLU A 39 18.40 33.09 -7.70
CA GLU A 39 18.38 34.57 -7.57
C GLU A 39 19.17 35.07 -6.36
N PHE A 40 19.46 34.18 -5.38
CA PHE A 40 20.21 34.52 -4.17
C PHE A 40 21.74 34.61 -4.34
N GLY A 41 22.27 34.28 -5.50
CA GLY A 41 23.69 34.50 -5.78
C GLY A 41 24.42 33.29 -6.35
N ASP A 42 25.68 33.08 -5.92
CA ASP A 42 26.56 32.08 -6.48
C ASP A 42 26.06 30.67 -6.30
N ILE A 43 25.80 29.97 -7.39
CA ILE A 43 25.31 28.60 -7.41
C ILE A 43 26.32 27.61 -6.76
N SER A 44 27.61 27.90 -6.87
CA SER A 44 28.66 27.00 -6.36
C SER A 44 28.69 26.89 -4.83
N GLU A 45 28.15 27.87 -4.10
CA GLU A 45 28.15 27.91 -2.64
C GLU A 45 26.75 28.09 -2.05
N ASN A 46 25.71 27.85 -2.84
CA ASN A 46 24.32 28.11 -2.45
C ASN A 46 23.67 26.82 -1.95
N SER A 47 23.60 26.67 -0.61
CA SER A 47 22.98 25.50 0.02
C SER A 47 21.48 25.40 -0.28
N GLU A 48 20.78 26.52 -0.42
CA GLU A 48 19.36 26.54 -0.80
C GLU A 48 19.16 25.96 -2.19
N TYR A 49 20.05 26.29 -3.12
CA TYR A 49 20.01 25.73 -4.47
C TYR A 49 20.25 24.22 -4.44
N ASP A 50 21.24 23.76 -3.68
CA ASP A 50 21.55 22.34 -3.56
C ASP A 50 20.38 21.57 -2.94
N ASP A 51 19.75 22.11 -1.89
CA ASP A 51 18.59 21.50 -1.25
C ASP A 51 17.41 21.42 -2.22
N ALA A 52 17.17 22.46 -2.99
CA ALA A 52 16.09 22.49 -3.99
C ALA A 52 16.34 21.47 -5.11
N LYS A 53 17.57 21.31 -5.55
CA LYS A 53 17.94 20.31 -6.56
C LYS A 53 17.80 18.91 -6.03
N ASN A 54 18.14 18.67 -4.77
CA ASN A 54 17.94 17.38 -4.12
C ASN A 54 16.44 17.05 -3.99
N GLU A 55 15.64 18.03 -3.62
CA GLU A 55 14.18 17.87 -3.57
C GLU A 55 13.62 17.48 -4.94
N GLN A 56 14.12 18.12 -6.00
CA GLN A 56 13.72 17.80 -7.37
C GLN A 56 14.06 16.35 -7.72
N ALA A 57 15.26 15.89 -7.37
CA ALA A 57 15.69 14.52 -7.64
C ALA A 57 14.80 13.51 -6.92
N MET A 58 14.47 13.76 -5.65
CA MET A 58 13.59 12.90 -4.86
C MET A 58 12.18 12.87 -5.45
N LEU A 59 11.67 14.04 -5.87
CA LEU A 59 10.35 14.16 -6.48
C LEU A 59 10.28 13.35 -7.78
N GLU A 60 11.27 13.50 -8.66
CA GLU A 60 11.29 12.77 -9.93
C GLU A 60 11.40 11.26 -9.71
N SER A 61 12.17 10.84 -8.72
CA SER A 61 12.27 9.43 -8.36
C SER A 61 10.91 8.89 -7.89
N ARG A 62 10.19 9.65 -7.06
CA ARG A 62 8.86 9.25 -6.59
C ARG A 62 7.85 9.16 -7.73
N ILE A 63 7.88 10.13 -8.65
CA ILE A 63 7.02 10.14 -9.83
C ILE A 63 7.28 8.88 -10.69
N ALA A 64 8.55 8.56 -10.90
CA ALA A 64 8.92 7.36 -11.67
C ALA A 64 8.42 6.08 -10.99
N GLN A 65 8.55 5.98 -9.67
CA GLN A 65 8.07 4.83 -8.91
C GLN A 65 6.55 4.66 -9.03
N LEU A 66 5.80 5.75 -8.91
CA LEU A 66 4.34 5.72 -9.04
C LEU A 66 3.91 5.35 -10.45
N GLY A 67 4.59 5.90 -11.47
CA GLY A 67 4.32 5.55 -12.86
C GLY A 67 4.56 4.08 -13.14
N GLU A 68 5.62 3.51 -12.58
CA GLU A 68 5.94 2.10 -12.72
C GLU A 68 4.87 1.22 -12.05
N LYS A 69 4.45 1.58 -10.84
CA LYS A 69 3.38 0.86 -10.15
C LYS A 69 2.09 0.86 -10.95
N LEU A 70 1.71 2.01 -11.51
CA LEU A 70 0.50 2.12 -12.33
C LEU A 70 0.58 1.27 -13.58
N ARG A 71 1.76 1.25 -14.23
CA ARG A 71 1.95 0.45 -15.44
C ARG A 71 1.81 -1.04 -15.17
N MET A 72 2.23 -1.48 -13.99
CA MET A 72 2.22 -2.89 -13.61
C MET A 72 0.98 -3.29 -12.82
N ALA A 73 0.05 -2.35 -12.61
CA ALA A 73 -1.11 -2.60 -11.77
C ALA A 73 -2.14 -3.50 -12.44
N THR A 74 -2.66 -4.43 -11.66
CA THR A 74 -3.83 -5.22 -11.99
C THR A 74 -4.91 -4.83 -11.00
N VAL A 75 -6.09 -4.43 -11.50
CA VAL A 75 -7.18 -3.98 -10.64
C VAL A 75 -8.15 -5.13 -10.39
N ILE A 76 -8.44 -5.37 -9.11
CA ILE A 76 -9.44 -6.35 -8.71
C ILE A 76 -10.77 -5.61 -8.52
N GLU A 77 -11.80 -6.04 -9.26
CA GLU A 77 -13.14 -5.46 -9.14
C GLU A 77 -13.98 -6.24 -8.13
N THR A 78 -14.91 -5.54 -7.48
CA THR A 78 -15.80 -6.13 -6.47
C THR A 78 -16.55 -7.35 -7.00
N LYS A 79 -16.98 -7.31 -8.26
CA LYS A 79 -17.72 -8.40 -8.90
C LYS A 79 -16.93 -9.71 -9.01
N ASP A 80 -15.59 -9.61 -8.96
CA ASP A 80 -14.70 -10.76 -9.08
C ASP A 80 -14.39 -11.41 -7.74
N LEU A 81 -14.92 -10.84 -6.64
CA LEU A 81 -14.64 -11.33 -5.31
C LEU A 81 -15.72 -12.27 -4.79
N SER A 82 -15.26 -13.27 -4.05
CA SER A 82 -16.11 -14.27 -3.42
C SER A 82 -16.05 -14.09 -1.89
N THR A 83 -17.14 -14.42 -1.22
CA THR A 83 -17.18 -14.53 0.25
C THR A 83 -16.87 -15.96 0.73
N ASP A 84 -16.58 -16.87 -0.19
CA ASP A 84 -16.25 -18.27 0.15
C ASP A 84 -14.79 -18.47 0.49
N VAL A 85 -13.91 -17.71 -0.17
CA VAL A 85 -12.45 -17.86 -0.05
C VAL A 85 -11.83 -16.50 0.19
N VAL A 86 -10.83 -16.45 1.05
CA VAL A 86 -10.08 -15.21 1.31
C VAL A 86 -9.25 -14.84 0.08
N GLN A 87 -9.46 -13.63 -0.41
CA GLN A 87 -8.76 -13.07 -1.57
C GLN A 87 -8.29 -11.65 -1.24
N ILE A 88 -7.48 -11.06 -2.11
CA ILE A 88 -7.18 -9.64 -1.99
C ILE A 88 -8.49 -8.86 -2.18
N GLY A 89 -8.78 -7.97 -1.24
CA GLY A 89 -10.05 -7.24 -1.19
C GLY A 89 -11.05 -7.83 -0.20
N SER A 90 -10.75 -8.99 0.38
CA SER A 90 -11.62 -9.58 1.39
C SER A 90 -11.46 -8.89 2.74
N VAL A 91 -12.57 -8.76 3.47
CA VAL A 91 -12.56 -8.40 4.89
C VAL A 91 -12.74 -9.70 5.65
N VAL A 92 -11.73 -10.09 6.41
CA VAL A 92 -11.69 -11.36 7.11
C VAL A 92 -11.87 -11.14 8.60
N HIS A 93 -12.92 -11.71 9.16
CA HIS A 93 -13.17 -11.69 10.60
C HIS A 93 -12.48 -12.93 11.19
N VAL A 94 -11.54 -12.71 12.10
CA VAL A 94 -10.79 -13.79 12.72
C VAL A 94 -10.89 -13.73 14.23
N LYS A 95 -10.80 -14.89 14.87
CA LYS A 95 -10.76 -14.99 16.33
C LYS A 95 -9.45 -15.65 16.73
N ASP A 96 -8.69 -14.96 17.59
CA ASP A 96 -7.45 -15.50 18.14
C ASP A 96 -7.83 -16.58 19.16
N GLU A 97 -7.43 -17.81 18.91
CA GLU A 97 -7.79 -18.94 19.79
C GLU A 97 -7.17 -18.85 21.19
N LYS A 98 -6.02 -18.20 21.30
CA LYS A 98 -5.34 -18.05 22.58
C LYS A 98 -5.98 -17.00 23.47
N THR A 99 -6.31 -15.82 22.91
CA THR A 99 -6.84 -14.69 23.67
C THR A 99 -8.36 -14.61 23.63
N GLY A 100 -9.00 -15.27 22.67
CA GLY A 100 -10.44 -15.18 22.45
C GLY A 100 -10.89 -13.87 21.80
N LYS A 101 -9.96 -12.99 21.45
CA LYS A 101 -10.29 -11.69 20.83
C LYS A 101 -10.59 -11.85 19.35
N SER A 102 -11.57 -11.09 18.88
CA SER A 102 -11.94 -11.04 17.46
C SER A 102 -11.38 -9.78 16.84
N VAL A 103 -10.82 -9.92 15.64
CA VAL A 103 -10.25 -8.81 14.86
C VAL A 103 -10.72 -8.92 13.43
N LYS A 104 -10.87 -7.79 12.77
CA LYS A 104 -11.26 -7.71 11.38
C LYS A 104 -10.09 -7.16 10.57
N TYR A 105 -9.62 -7.93 9.59
CA TYR A 105 -8.53 -7.53 8.70
C TYR A 105 -9.03 -7.40 7.27
N THR A 106 -8.58 -6.37 6.58
CA THR A 106 -8.80 -6.24 5.13
C THR A 106 -7.52 -6.62 4.43
N ILE A 107 -7.59 -7.56 3.49
CA ILE A 107 -6.41 -7.99 2.73
C ILE A 107 -6.30 -7.12 1.49
N VAL A 108 -5.17 -6.45 1.34
CA VAL A 108 -4.93 -5.51 0.25
C VAL A 108 -3.59 -5.81 -0.43
N GLY A 109 -3.34 -5.18 -1.57
CA GLY A 109 -2.02 -5.24 -2.19
C GLY A 109 -1.01 -4.47 -1.35
N SER A 110 0.29 -4.77 -1.51
CA SER A 110 1.35 -4.16 -0.72
C SER A 110 1.36 -2.62 -0.81
N ALA A 111 0.95 -2.06 -1.96
CA ALA A 111 0.91 -0.61 -2.15
C ALA A 111 -0.15 0.08 -1.29
N GLU A 112 -1.16 -0.65 -0.84
CA GLU A 112 -2.28 -0.10 -0.07
C GLU A 112 -2.24 -0.47 1.42
N ALA A 113 -1.24 -1.24 1.85
CA ALA A 113 -1.18 -1.75 3.22
C ALA A 113 -1.06 -0.61 4.24
N LYS A 114 -1.88 -0.69 5.29
CA LYS A 114 -1.86 0.21 6.44
C LYS A 114 -2.17 -0.59 7.68
N PRO A 115 -1.16 -1.21 8.31
CA PRO A 115 -1.38 -2.07 9.48
C PRO A 115 -2.14 -1.38 10.62
N ALA A 116 -1.95 -0.07 10.80
CA ALA A 116 -2.66 0.69 11.83
C ALA A 116 -4.17 0.72 11.60
N GLU A 117 -4.64 0.54 10.36
CA GLU A 117 -6.05 0.47 10.00
C GLU A 117 -6.51 -0.96 9.72
N ASN A 118 -5.71 -1.96 10.12
CA ASN A 118 -5.95 -3.37 9.87
C ASN A 118 -6.06 -3.72 8.38
N LYS A 119 -5.39 -2.95 7.53
CA LYS A 119 -5.24 -3.25 6.09
C LYS A 119 -3.90 -3.95 5.90
N LEU A 120 -3.95 -5.25 5.74
CA LEU A 120 -2.76 -6.08 5.67
C LEU A 120 -2.41 -6.44 4.24
N SER A 121 -1.12 -6.37 3.94
CA SER A 121 -0.60 -6.79 2.64
C SER A 121 -0.82 -8.30 2.44
N ASN A 122 -1.10 -8.68 1.20
CA ASN A 122 -1.12 -10.08 0.80
C ASN A 122 0.24 -10.77 1.03
N GLU A 123 1.31 -9.99 1.17
CA GLU A 123 2.66 -10.49 1.45
C GLU A 123 3.00 -10.51 2.94
N SER A 124 2.16 -9.91 3.80
CA SER A 124 2.38 -9.94 5.25
C SER A 124 2.17 -11.35 5.82
N PRO A 125 2.77 -11.67 6.99
CA PRO A 125 2.60 -13.01 7.58
C PRO A 125 1.14 -13.40 7.79
N VAL A 126 0.30 -12.50 8.31
CA VAL A 126 -1.13 -12.78 8.51
C VAL A 126 -1.85 -12.87 7.18
N GLY A 127 -1.58 -11.94 6.26
CA GLY A 127 -2.20 -11.95 4.94
C GLY A 127 -1.92 -13.23 4.17
N ARG A 128 -0.66 -13.68 4.15
CA ARG A 128 -0.30 -14.95 3.50
C ARG A 128 -0.99 -16.14 4.13
N ALA A 129 -1.08 -16.16 5.46
CA ALA A 129 -1.70 -17.29 6.16
C ALA A 129 -3.19 -17.39 5.85
N LEU A 130 -3.86 -16.25 5.68
CA LEU A 130 -5.30 -16.21 5.44
C LEU A 130 -5.69 -16.47 3.99
N LEU A 131 -4.87 -16.03 3.02
CA LEU A 131 -5.19 -16.16 1.59
C LEU A 131 -5.49 -17.62 1.19
N GLY A 132 -6.56 -17.80 0.43
CA GLY A 132 -6.95 -19.12 -0.07
C GLY A 132 -7.71 -19.98 0.92
N HIS A 133 -7.86 -19.53 2.16
CA HIS A 133 -8.59 -20.28 3.18
C HIS A 133 -10.06 -19.88 3.20
N ARG A 134 -10.86 -20.70 3.86
CA ARG A 134 -12.32 -20.55 3.90
C ARG A 134 -12.83 -20.27 5.30
N ARG A 135 -14.09 -19.85 5.39
CA ARG A 135 -14.76 -19.67 6.67
C ARG A 135 -14.71 -20.95 7.50
N ASN A 136 -14.56 -20.81 8.79
CA ASN A 136 -14.43 -21.89 9.79
C ASN A 136 -13.09 -22.62 9.77
N GLU A 137 -12.16 -22.26 8.91
CA GLU A 137 -10.81 -22.79 8.95
C GLU A 137 -9.97 -22.04 9.98
N THR A 138 -9.06 -22.78 10.63
CA THR A 138 -8.08 -22.20 11.54
C THR A 138 -6.73 -22.18 10.83
N VAL A 139 -6.09 -21.02 10.80
CA VAL A 139 -4.78 -20.84 10.18
C VAL A 139 -3.72 -20.57 11.24
N SER A 140 -2.49 -21.00 10.98
CA SER A 140 -1.35 -20.76 11.86
C SER A 140 -0.50 -19.65 11.27
N VAL A 141 -0.25 -18.60 12.06
CA VAL A 141 0.57 -17.48 11.65
C VAL A 141 1.89 -17.50 12.40
N GLN A 142 2.99 -17.62 11.67
CA GLN A 142 4.32 -17.57 12.26
C GLN A 142 4.63 -16.13 12.68
N VAL A 143 5.12 -15.97 13.91
CA VAL A 143 5.56 -14.66 14.41
C VAL A 143 7.06 -14.71 14.68
N PRO A 144 7.78 -13.58 14.55
CA PRO A 144 9.24 -13.57 14.75
C PRO A 144 9.70 -14.01 16.13
N ARG A 145 8.87 -13.80 17.15
CA ARG A 145 9.17 -14.17 18.52
C ARG A 145 7.96 -14.83 19.16
N GLY A 146 8.13 -16.04 19.66
CA GLY A 146 7.09 -16.77 20.36
C GLY A 146 6.42 -17.83 19.51
N PRO A 147 5.42 -18.53 20.07
CA PRO A 147 4.69 -19.58 19.36
C PRO A 147 3.82 -18.99 18.26
N ALA A 148 3.53 -19.81 17.25
CA ALA A 148 2.65 -19.40 16.15
C ALA A 148 1.26 -19.03 16.71
N ARG A 149 0.67 -17.97 16.14
CA ARG A 149 -0.70 -17.58 16.47
C ARG A 149 -1.68 -18.41 15.66
N LYS A 150 -2.73 -18.88 16.30
CA LYS A 150 -3.82 -19.59 15.62
C LYS A 150 -5.03 -18.68 15.51
N LEU A 151 -5.47 -18.45 14.28
CA LEU A 151 -6.59 -17.58 13.99
C LEU A 151 -7.68 -18.38 13.28
N LYS A 152 -8.89 -18.35 13.83
CA LYS A 152 -10.05 -18.98 13.20
C LYS A 152 -10.79 -17.95 12.37
N ILE A 153 -11.03 -18.29 11.11
CA ILE A 153 -11.80 -17.43 10.20
C ILE A 153 -13.29 -17.64 10.51
N THR A 154 -13.95 -16.59 11.00
CA THR A 154 -15.36 -16.67 11.39
C THR A 154 -16.29 -16.13 10.32
N LYS A 155 -15.84 -15.17 9.51
CA LYS A 155 -16.63 -14.56 8.45
C LYS A 155 -15.72 -13.96 7.39
N ILE A 156 -16.16 -13.98 6.15
CA ILE A 156 -15.47 -13.36 5.02
C ILE A 156 -16.46 -12.41 4.32
N ASP A 157 -16.10 -11.12 4.24
CA ASP A 157 -16.87 -10.11 3.51
C ASP A 157 -16.02 -9.52 2.39
N VAL A 158 -16.66 -8.79 1.49
CA VAL A 158 -15.98 -8.04 0.45
C VAL A 158 -15.77 -6.61 0.93
N GLY A 159 -14.52 -6.16 0.96
CA GLY A 159 -14.12 -4.86 1.49
C GLY A 159 -13.93 -3.76 0.48
N LEU A 160 -14.12 -4.04 -0.80
CA LEU A 160 -13.93 -3.06 -1.87
C LEU A 160 -15.21 -2.23 -2.07
N ARG A 161 -15.06 -0.90 -2.11
CA ARG A 161 -16.13 0.02 -2.39
C ARG A 161 -15.67 1.08 -3.37
#